data_4a79490075c172afe95348cec3dbd0a7
#
_entry.id   4a79490075c172afe95348cec3dbd0a7
#
_cell.length_a   1.000
_cell.length_b   1.000
_cell.length_c   1.000
_cell.angle_alpha   90.00
_cell.angle_beta   90.00
_cell.angle_gamma   90.00
#
_symmetry.space_group_name_H-M   'P 1'
#
loop_
_entity.id
_entity.type
_entity.pdbx_description
1 polymer ?
#
loop_
_entity_poly.entity_id
_entity_poly.type
_entity_poly.pdbx_seq_one_letter_code
_entity_poly.pdbx_strand_id
1 'polypeptide(L)'
;MQTPTDSGTQVRPAEPPLGIHDPERLTAAAGRGARPHGGGVATRPGGLRRSLTGIGLLAAGGLAWWWLATHHFGGGEHASAKPQGAAVGGPQKTAGQAAEVVMLPASAQKAAEIGLDTVEMRPLRDHLTVPGRIDYDARRRLDYGSPVDAIVSRVFVQVRQKVSKGDSLAEVSSPDVGMARDEVRRREDDRAIEQKAADWAATIAGNVEKLLDALASHPPLETIERQFQGLVLGSYREKILGSYSKLLFVEKVSASTKALGEGGVLSGRIIEERTSNLEVAKANFTAACEEARFLTRQDQDRAAAALEQAERHVRISREHLRMLVGSRLGRESEGVSVGEDVPPDSAGDVYSISSLVLRTPFDGLVEDVFVVAGERVQAGDKLFVVADTSKLWVRAQIHERQWTAVNLAEGQTVSVTVPGADAHHVQARVHHVGATVEAESRSVPLVAEIDNVDAHFKPGIFVWVDLPQGEVREAIAVPVSAVMRHEGRAFVFVPQGEGRFRRRDIQTGIEGGGFIEVRRGLQVGEQVVSRGAFVLKSELLLEAEEQPAAGDPETAPKPGPETAPKPS
;
A
#
# COMPACT_ATOMS: atom_id res chain seq x y z
N MET A 1 -59.22 46.34 -29.26
CA MET A 1 -58.95 46.89 -30.58
C MET A 1 -58.07 45.96 -31.34
N GLN A 2 -58.60 45.31 -32.34
CA GLN A 2 -57.99 44.56 -33.44
C GLN A 2 -57.32 43.20 -33.15
N THR A 3 -58.11 42.16 -33.38
CA THR A 3 -57.82 40.88 -34.02
C THR A 3 -57.73 41.08 -35.54
N PRO A 4 -57.49 40.09 -36.39
CA PRO A 4 -56.74 38.78 -36.38
C PRO A 4 -55.96 38.60 -37.69
N THR A 5 -55.22 37.46 -37.84
CA THR A 5 -55.18 36.70 -39.14
C THR A 5 -54.57 35.33 -38.91
N ASP A 6 -55.33 34.42 -39.12
CA ASP A 6 -55.49 33.09 -39.69
C ASP A 6 -54.50 32.76 -40.82
N SER A 7 -53.85 31.61 -40.76
CA SER A 7 -53.44 30.81 -41.92
C SER A 7 -53.22 29.33 -41.51
N GLY A 8 -54.19 28.55 -41.95
CA GLY A 8 -54.24 27.11 -41.81
C GLY A 8 -53.15 26.36 -42.59
N THR A 9 -52.78 25.21 -42.09
CA THR A 9 -52.11 24.17 -42.87
C THR A 9 -52.73 22.84 -42.55
N GLN A 10 -53.16 22.15 -43.58
CA GLN A 10 -53.88 20.90 -43.66
C GLN A 10 -53.11 19.73 -43.04
N VAL A 11 -53.86 18.97 -42.29
CA VAL A 11 -53.49 17.60 -41.84
C VAL A 11 -53.86 16.62 -42.95
N ARG A 12 -52.92 15.80 -43.41
CA ARG A 12 -53.16 14.57 -44.17
C ARG A 12 -53.14 13.36 -43.24
N PRO A 13 -54.02 12.38 -43.41
CA PRO A 13 -54.08 11.21 -42.59
C PRO A 13 -53.04 10.15 -43.01
N ALA A 14 -52.49 9.44 -42.02
CA ALA A 14 -51.55 8.33 -42.18
C ALA A 14 -52.27 7.02 -42.57
N GLU A 15 -51.69 6.33 -43.54
CA GLU A 15 -52.05 4.95 -43.92
C GLU A 15 -51.48 3.91 -42.93
N PRO A 16 -52.14 2.75 -42.77
CA PRO A 16 -51.68 1.69 -41.86
C PRO A 16 -50.66 0.73 -42.53
N PRO A 17 -49.81 0.05 -41.77
CA PRO A 17 -48.86 -0.93 -42.31
C PRO A 17 -49.49 -2.30 -42.50
N LEU A 18 -49.31 -2.87 -43.68
CA LEU A 18 -49.40 -4.30 -44.06
C LEU A 18 -48.12 -4.98 -43.62
N GLY A 19 -48.12 -6.12 -43.05
CA GLY A 19 -48.44 -7.45 -43.42
C GLY A 19 -47.50 -8.41 -42.69
N ILE A 20 -48.11 -9.34 -42.03
CA ILE A 20 -47.51 -10.53 -41.36
C ILE A 20 -46.95 -11.46 -42.48
N HIS A 21 -45.69 -11.89 -42.36
CA HIS A 21 -45.18 -13.04 -43.10
C HIS A 21 -44.64 -14.12 -42.16
N ASP A 22 -45.35 -15.23 -42.20
CA ASP A 22 -45.07 -16.52 -41.65
C ASP A 22 -43.89 -17.19 -42.39
N PRO A 23 -42.96 -17.91 -41.77
CA PRO A 23 -41.96 -18.72 -42.46
C PRO A 23 -42.23 -20.23 -42.28
N GLU A 24 -42.98 -20.81 -43.20
CA GLU A 24 -42.87 -22.27 -43.46
C GLU A 24 -42.65 -22.51 -44.95
N ARG A 25 -41.72 -23.46 -45.19
CA ARG A 25 -41.35 -24.18 -46.45
C ARG A 25 -40.22 -23.58 -47.26
N LEU A 26 -39.13 -24.35 -47.17
CA LEU A 26 -38.60 -25.06 -48.37
C LEU A 26 -37.53 -26.04 -47.95
N THR A 27 -37.91 -27.29 -48.10
CA THR A 27 -37.08 -28.50 -48.09
C THR A 27 -36.40 -28.72 -49.42
N ALA A 28 -35.24 -29.43 -49.37
CA ALA A 28 -34.69 -30.38 -50.35
C ALA A 28 -33.84 -29.88 -51.51
N ALA A 29 -32.56 -30.28 -51.49
CA ALA A 29 -31.84 -31.07 -52.48
C ALA A 29 -30.36 -31.16 -52.08
N ALA A 30 -29.87 -32.28 -51.63
CA ALA A 30 -29.31 -33.43 -52.32
C ALA A 30 -27.90 -33.20 -52.83
N GLY A 31 -26.98 -34.02 -52.32
CA GLY A 31 -25.90 -34.52 -53.12
C GLY A 31 -24.59 -34.87 -52.40
N ARG A 32 -24.53 -36.09 -51.87
CA ARG A 32 -23.42 -37.07 -52.01
C ARG A 32 -21.98 -36.54 -51.90
N GLY A 33 -21.15 -37.06 -51.05
CA GLY A 33 -20.57 -38.34 -50.96
C GLY A 33 -19.42 -38.42 -50.00
N ALA A 34 -19.35 -39.54 -49.43
CA ALA A 34 -18.27 -40.48 -49.12
C ALA A 34 -17.60 -40.33 -47.72
N ARG A 35 -17.96 -41.26 -46.89
CA ARG A 35 -17.15 -41.97 -45.88
C ARG A 35 -16.30 -43.04 -46.63
N PRO A 36 -15.33 -43.78 -46.07
CA PRO A 36 -15.15 -44.06 -44.62
C PRO A 36 -13.68 -44.29 -44.13
N HIS A 37 -13.61 -44.84 -42.92
CA HIS A 37 -12.53 -45.62 -42.24
C HIS A 37 -11.36 -44.81 -41.69
N GLY A 38 -10.88 -45.00 -40.51
CA GLY A 38 -10.98 -46.06 -39.53
C GLY A 38 -9.73 -46.01 -38.67
N GLY A 39 -9.88 -46.22 -37.42
CA GLY A 39 -8.95 -46.97 -36.60
C GLY A 39 -7.61 -46.36 -36.22
N GLY A 40 -7.29 -46.38 -34.94
CA GLY A 40 -5.93 -46.61 -34.54
C GLY A 40 -5.36 -45.68 -33.47
N VAL A 41 -5.50 -46.07 -32.26
CA VAL A 41 -4.61 -45.84 -31.12
C VAL A 41 -3.16 -46.05 -31.51
N ALA A 42 -2.25 -45.10 -31.25
CA ALA A 42 -0.86 -45.40 -30.83
C ALA A 42 -0.13 -44.14 -30.34
N THR A 43 0.25 -44.19 -29.16
CA THR A 43 1.36 -43.63 -28.37
C THR A 43 2.67 -43.33 -29.09
N ARG A 44 3.28 -42.17 -28.65
CA ARG A 44 4.73 -41.90 -28.50
C ARG A 44 5.60 -41.66 -29.72
N PRO A 45 6.82 -41.13 -29.42
CA PRO A 45 7.26 -39.77 -29.07
C PRO A 45 8.35 -39.29 -30.02
N GLY A 46 8.76 -38.08 -29.96
CA GLY A 46 10.02 -37.75 -30.58
C GLY A 46 10.10 -36.39 -31.22
N GLY A 47 11.06 -35.64 -30.72
CA GLY A 47 11.60 -34.59 -31.52
C GLY A 47 12.21 -33.43 -30.74
N LEU A 48 12.98 -33.71 -29.68
CA LEU A 48 13.96 -32.77 -29.13
C LEU A 48 15.24 -32.86 -29.98
N ARG A 49 15.37 -32.02 -30.99
CA ARG A 49 16.68 -31.73 -31.62
C ARG A 49 16.60 -30.39 -32.29
N ARG A 50 17.14 -29.35 -31.58
CA ARG A 50 17.84 -28.18 -32.15
C ARG A 50 17.99 -27.13 -31.03
N SER A 51 19.16 -27.10 -30.44
CA SER A 51 19.94 -25.96 -29.98
C SER A 51 20.93 -26.39 -28.87
N LEU A 52 21.95 -27.10 -29.30
CA LEU A 52 23.15 -27.43 -28.50
C LEU A 52 24.41 -27.01 -29.25
N THR A 53 24.46 -25.80 -29.79
CA THR A 53 25.67 -25.24 -30.42
C THR A 53 26.05 -23.85 -29.89
N GLY A 54 25.35 -23.34 -28.87
CA GLY A 54 25.65 -22.01 -28.29
C GLY A 54 26.42 -22.01 -26.97
N ILE A 55 26.58 -23.13 -26.29
CA ILE A 55 27.19 -23.19 -24.93
C ILE A 55 28.67 -23.60 -24.95
N GLY A 56 29.17 -24.11 -26.05
CA GLY A 56 30.55 -24.56 -26.17
C GLY A 56 31.60 -23.45 -26.31
N LEU A 57 31.26 -22.25 -26.74
CA LEU A 57 32.21 -21.14 -26.97
C LEU A 57 32.46 -20.25 -25.76
N LEU A 58 31.59 -20.23 -24.74
CA LEU A 58 31.79 -19.46 -23.50
C LEU A 58 32.59 -20.23 -22.44
N ALA A 59 32.59 -21.56 -22.49
CA ALA A 59 33.40 -22.39 -21.57
C ALA A 59 34.89 -22.44 -21.98
N ALA A 60 35.22 -22.28 -23.26
CA ALA A 60 36.61 -22.24 -23.74
C ALA A 60 37.28 -20.89 -23.44
N GLY A 61 36.52 -19.77 -23.43
CA GLY A 61 37.02 -18.43 -23.07
C GLY A 61 37.34 -18.29 -21.57
N GLY A 62 36.55 -18.90 -20.70
CA GLY A 62 36.75 -18.83 -19.25
C GLY A 62 37.97 -19.61 -18.75
N LEU A 63 38.27 -20.76 -19.36
CA LEU A 63 39.43 -21.56 -19.02
C LEU A 63 40.74 -20.96 -19.53
N ALA A 64 40.73 -20.28 -20.68
CA ALA A 64 41.92 -19.57 -21.19
C ALA A 64 42.24 -18.34 -20.33
N TRP A 65 41.25 -17.64 -19.81
CA TRP A 65 41.47 -16.47 -18.94
C TRP A 65 41.90 -16.91 -17.52
N TRP A 66 41.41 -18.02 -17.01
CA TRP A 66 41.85 -18.58 -15.72
C TRP A 66 43.28 -19.15 -15.80
N TRP A 67 43.68 -19.75 -16.95
CA TRP A 67 45.03 -20.25 -17.16
C TRP A 67 46.06 -19.08 -17.33
N LEU A 68 45.67 -17.97 -17.98
CA LEU A 68 46.51 -16.80 -18.13
C LEU A 68 46.71 -16.00 -16.83
N ALA A 69 45.66 -16.00 -15.94
CA ALA A 69 45.72 -15.32 -14.66
C ALA A 69 46.56 -16.09 -13.60
N THR A 70 46.71 -17.41 -13.75
CA THR A 70 47.44 -18.24 -12.79
C THR A 70 48.92 -18.45 -13.14
N HIS A 71 49.38 -18.03 -14.36
CA HIS A 71 50.75 -18.26 -14.79
C HIS A 71 51.60 -17.00 -14.96
N HIS A 72 51.07 -15.81 -14.70
CA HIS A 72 51.84 -14.55 -14.81
C HIS A 72 52.25 -13.90 -13.47
N PHE A 73 51.93 -14.49 -12.33
CA PHE A 73 52.40 -14.03 -11.01
C PHE A 73 52.98 -15.18 -10.22
N GLY A 74 54.13 -15.64 -10.60
CA GLY A 74 54.93 -16.61 -9.84
C GLY A 74 56.40 -16.33 -10.00
N GLY A 75 57.00 -15.72 -9.00
CA GLY A 75 58.43 -15.48 -9.01
C GLY A 75 58.85 -14.60 -7.85
N GLY A 76 58.99 -15.14 -6.67
CA GLY A 76 59.56 -14.46 -5.51
C GLY A 76 59.70 -15.41 -4.34
N GLU A 77 60.67 -16.30 -4.45
CA GLU A 77 61.13 -17.13 -3.31
C GLU A 77 61.66 -16.20 -2.22
N HIS A 78 61.05 -16.26 -1.03
CA HIS A 78 61.74 -15.83 0.20
C HIS A 78 61.85 -17.01 1.14
N ALA A 79 63.12 -17.45 1.23
CA ALA A 79 63.61 -18.45 2.11
C ALA A 79 63.34 -18.12 3.59
N SER A 80 62.87 -19.12 4.29
CA SER A 80 62.76 -19.17 5.74
C SER A 80 64.15 -19.16 6.38
N ALA A 81 64.46 -18.14 7.18
CA ALA A 81 65.63 -18.15 8.07
C ALA A 81 65.17 -17.93 9.50
N LYS A 82 65.45 -18.92 10.33
CA LYS A 82 65.36 -18.88 11.80
C LYS A 82 66.26 -17.78 12.37
N PRO A 83 65.85 -17.11 13.45
CA PRO A 83 66.76 -16.17 14.12
C PRO A 83 67.57 -16.92 15.19
N GLN A 84 68.88 -16.80 15.07
CA GLN A 84 69.82 -16.98 16.19
C GLN A 84 70.15 -15.59 16.74
N GLY A 85 70.07 -15.46 18.04
CA GLY A 85 70.32 -14.23 18.75
C GLY A 85 71.77 -13.82 18.80
N ALA A 86 71.98 -12.54 18.94
CA ALA A 86 73.04 -11.94 19.77
C ALA A 86 72.77 -10.42 19.89
N ALA A 87 72.78 -9.99 21.11
CA ALA A 87 72.69 -8.60 21.52
C ALA A 87 73.89 -7.81 21.07
N VAL A 88 73.66 -6.58 20.55
CA VAL A 88 74.53 -5.44 20.80
C VAL A 88 73.68 -4.17 20.70
N GLY A 89 73.68 -3.41 21.77
CA GLY A 89 72.99 -2.12 21.89
C GLY A 89 73.50 -1.08 20.89
N GLY A 90 72.53 -0.50 20.15
CA GLY A 90 72.73 0.76 19.46
C GLY A 90 71.92 1.81 20.23
N PRO A 91 72.35 3.05 20.26
CA PRO A 91 71.73 4.09 21.08
C PRO A 91 70.32 4.39 20.57
N GLN A 92 69.31 4.19 21.45
CA GLN A 92 68.01 4.79 21.28
C GLN A 92 68.18 6.29 21.09
N LYS A 93 67.87 6.80 19.88
CA LYS A 93 67.60 8.21 19.71
C LYS A 93 66.49 8.59 20.66
N THR A 94 66.80 9.20 21.76
CA THR A 94 65.88 9.96 22.60
C THR A 94 65.23 10.98 21.68
N ALA A 95 63.95 10.73 21.30
CA ALA A 95 63.11 11.72 20.68
C ALA A 95 63.10 12.92 21.63
N GLY A 96 63.38 14.10 21.09
CA GLY A 96 63.47 15.33 21.84
C GLY A 96 62.26 15.46 22.76
N GLN A 97 62.49 15.80 24.01
CA GLN A 97 61.47 16.16 24.98
C GLN A 97 60.76 17.37 24.40
N ALA A 98 59.58 17.15 23.79
CA ALA A 98 58.68 18.24 23.46
C ALA A 98 58.37 19.04 24.74
N ALA A 99 58.36 20.34 24.68
CA ALA A 99 58.02 21.22 25.78
C ALA A 99 56.78 20.67 26.52
N GLU A 100 56.94 20.28 27.79
CA GLU A 100 55.86 19.66 28.57
C GLU A 100 54.85 20.70 29.12
N VAL A 101 55.21 21.97 29.14
CA VAL A 101 54.44 23.06 29.80
C VAL A 101 54.35 24.28 28.87
N VAL A 102 53.15 24.68 28.61
CA VAL A 102 52.87 25.94 27.86
C VAL A 102 52.50 27.05 28.84
N MET A 103 53.06 28.23 28.66
CA MET A 103 52.71 29.41 29.42
C MET A 103 51.84 30.35 28.58
N LEU A 104 50.60 30.58 29.04
CA LEU A 104 49.67 31.49 28.38
C LEU A 104 49.35 32.68 29.29
N PRO A 105 49.73 33.94 28.91
CA PRO A 105 49.40 35.13 29.72
C PRO A 105 47.90 35.29 29.94
N ALA A 106 47.46 35.89 31.04
CA ALA A 106 46.06 36.03 31.40
C ALA A 106 45.20 36.72 30.32
N SER A 107 45.80 37.64 29.55
CA SER A 107 45.16 38.29 28.39
C SER A 107 44.86 37.28 27.27
N ALA A 108 45.79 36.41 26.97
CA ALA A 108 45.67 35.38 25.94
C ALA A 108 44.71 34.26 26.39
N GLN A 109 44.67 33.90 27.69
CA GLN A 109 43.71 32.94 28.20
C GLN A 109 42.26 33.44 28.02
N LYS A 110 42.01 34.73 28.26
CA LYS A 110 40.69 35.36 28.02
C LYS A 110 40.34 35.37 26.53
N ALA A 111 41.30 35.67 25.67
CA ALA A 111 41.08 35.70 24.23
C ALA A 111 40.84 34.31 23.63
N ALA A 112 41.46 33.27 24.22
CA ALA A 112 41.29 31.89 23.85
C ALA A 112 40.10 31.21 24.53
N GLU A 113 39.34 31.93 25.36
CA GLU A 113 38.20 31.41 26.11
C GLU A 113 38.51 30.08 26.85
N ILE A 114 39.65 30.04 27.54
CA ILE A 114 40.08 28.82 28.22
C ILE A 114 39.03 28.40 29.26
N GLY A 115 38.41 27.26 29.08
CA GLY A 115 37.46 26.64 30.00
C GLY A 115 38.05 25.37 30.62
N LEU A 116 37.81 25.21 31.92
CA LEU A 116 38.24 24.04 32.69
C LEU A 116 37.04 23.15 33.01
N ASP A 117 37.21 21.85 32.87
CA ASP A 117 36.24 20.86 33.33
C ASP A 117 36.90 19.90 34.31
N THR A 118 36.11 19.37 35.23
CA THR A 118 36.59 18.41 36.24
C THR A 118 36.45 16.99 35.69
N VAL A 119 37.46 16.17 35.92
CA VAL A 119 37.48 14.75 35.58
C VAL A 119 36.57 14.02 36.57
N GLU A 120 35.52 13.38 36.03
CA GLU A 120 34.51 12.70 36.84
C GLU A 120 34.33 11.25 36.41
N MET A 121 33.80 10.42 37.32
CA MET A 121 33.25 9.12 36.95
C MET A 121 31.90 9.34 36.27
N ARG A 122 31.72 8.80 35.08
CA ARG A 122 30.46 8.89 34.33
C ARG A 122 30.10 7.54 33.73
N PRO A 123 28.80 7.21 33.67
CA PRO A 123 28.34 6.06 32.93
C PRO A 123 28.53 6.31 31.44
N LEU A 124 29.43 5.55 30.83
CA LEU A 124 29.69 5.58 29.39
C LEU A 124 29.26 4.29 28.73
N ARG A 125 28.76 4.42 27.54
CA ARG A 125 28.45 3.29 26.67
C ARG A 125 29.11 3.52 25.34
N ASP A 126 29.73 2.49 24.82
CA ASP A 126 30.31 2.51 23.48
C ASP A 126 29.21 2.66 22.42
N HIS A 127 29.56 3.22 21.29
CA HIS A 127 28.64 3.36 20.18
C HIS A 127 29.28 2.92 18.87
N LEU A 128 28.44 2.37 18.00
CA LEU A 128 28.79 1.98 16.66
C LEU A 128 28.14 2.95 15.68
N THR A 129 28.93 3.70 14.94
CA THR A 129 28.42 4.56 13.88
C THR A 129 28.28 3.75 12.60
N VAL A 130 27.07 3.65 12.09
CA VAL A 130 26.77 2.95 10.82
C VAL A 130 26.22 3.90 9.78
N PRO A 131 26.52 3.68 8.49
CA PRO A 131 25.94 4.47 7.42
C PRO A 131 24.46 4.14 7.26
N GLY A 132 23.67 5.16 6.96
CA GLY A 132 22.26 5.04 6.68
C GLY A 132 21.80 6.02 5.60
N ARG A 133 20.53 5.93 5.26
CA ARG A 133 19.87 6.83 4.31
C ARG A 133 18.48 7.17 4.80
N ILE A 134 18.09 8.42 4.63
CA ILE A 134 16.70 8.84 4.84
C ILE A 134 15.87 8.35 3.68
N ASP A 135 14.73 7.73 3.95
CA ASP A 135 13.79 7.19 2.97
C ASP A 135 12.36 7.52 3.37
N TYR A 136 11.41 7.29 2.48
CA TYR A 136 10.00 7.42 2.80
C TYR A 136 9.54 6.33 3.79
N ASP A 137 8.56 6.67 4.62
CA ASP A 137 7.75 5.64 5.24
C ASP A 137 6.92 4.95 4.14
N ALA A 138 7.19 3.67 3.91
CA ALA A 138 6.51 2.88 2.86
C ALA A 138 4.98 2.84 3.03
N ARG A 139 4.47 3.09 4.24
CA ARG A 139 3.02 3.16 4.52
C ARG A 139 2.41 4.51 4.17
N ARG A 140 3.26 5.54 3.96
CA ARG A 140 2.88 6.94 3.73
C ARG A 140 3.31 7.44 2.35
N ARG A 141 3.65 6.53 1.46
CA ARG A 141 3.95 6.81 0.06
C ARG A 141 3.09 5.94 -0.82
N LEU A 142 2.41 6.56 -1.76
CA LEU A 142 1.58 5.90 -2.75
C LEU A 142 2.04 6.26 -4.16
N ASP A 143 2.45 5.25 -4.88
CA ASP A 143 2.61 5.30 -6.33
C ASP A 143 1.23 5.02 -6.94
N TYR A 144 0.52 6.08 -7.33
CA TYR A 144 -0.85 5.99 -7.84
C TYR A 144 -0.83 5.57 -9.30
N GLY A 145 -1.30 4.37 -9.58
CA GLY A 145 -1.46 3.84 -10.93
C GLY A 145 -2.89 3.94 -11.44
N SER A 146 -3.07 3.99 -12.77
CA SER A 146 -4.39 3.92 -13.38
C SER A 146 -5.04 2.58 -13.07
N PRO A 147 -6.26 2.54 -12.54
CA PRO A 147 -6.96 1.28 -12.29
C PRO A 147 -7.48 0.62 -13.58
N VAL A 148 -7.68 1.39 -14.63
CA VAL A 148 -8.29 1.00 -15.90
C VAL A 148 -7.62 1.68 -17.08
N ASP A 149 -7.86 1.16 -18.28
CA ASP A 149 -7.53 1.85 -19.52
C ASP A 149 -8.42 3.07 -19.68
N ALA A 150 -7.82 4.25 -19.84
CA ALA A 150 -8.55 5.50 -19.84
C ALA A 150 -7.84 6.60 -20.66
N ILE A 151 -8.56 7.71 -20.87
CA ILE A 151 -8.00 8.98 -21.33
C ILE A 151 -8.10 9.96 -20.17
N VAL A 152 -6.99 10.64 -19.86
CA VAL A 152 -6.96 11.67 -18.82
C VAL A 152 -7.72 12.90 -19.31
N SER A 153 -8.88 13.18 -18.71
CA SER A 153 -9.71 14.33 -19.08
C SER A 153 -9.18 15.62 -18.47
N ARG A 154 -8.78 15.56 -17.19
CA ARG A 154 -8.23 16.71 -16.44
C ARG A 154 -7.24 16.23 -15.40
N VAL A 155 -6.24 17.07 -15.13
CA VAL A 155 -5.31 16.95 -13.99
C VAL A 155 -5.57 18.15 -13.08
N PHE A 156 -5.86 17.89 -11.79
CA PHE A 156 -6.24 18.94 -10.82
C PHE A 156 -5.08 19.39 -9.95
N VAL A 157 -3.98 18.64 -9.94
CA VAL A 157 -2.84 18.87 -9.04
C VAL A 157 -1.57 19.16 -9.80
N GLN A 158 -0.65 19.82 -9.11
CA GLN A 158 0.69 20.13 -9.61
C GLN A 158 1.76 19.51 -8.71
N VAL A 159 2.96 19.34 -9.25
CA VAL A 159 4.12 18.88 -8.48
C VAL A 159 4.37 19.83 -7.30
N ARG A 160 4.63 19.29 -6.12
CA ARG A 160 4.85 20.00 -4.86
C ARG A 160 3.59 20.66 -4.26
N GLN A 161 2.42 20.33 -4.74
CA GLN A 161 1.17 20.76 -4.13
C GLN A 161 0.83 19.89 -2.92
N LYS A 162 0.44 20.51 -1.81
CA LYS A 162 -0.14 19.81 -0.65
C LYS A 162 -1.56 19.39 -0.99
N VAL A 163 -1.90 18.17 -0.66
CA VAL A 163 -3.23 17.59 -0.85
C VAL A 163 -3.71 16.96 0.45
N SER A 164 -5.01 17.05 0.67
CA SER A 164 -5.70 16.44 1.81
C SER A 164 -6.43 15.17 1.38
N LYS A 165 -6.65 14.26 2.31
CA LYS A 165 -7.41 13.03 2.06
C LYS A 165 -8.75 13.33 1.37
N GLY A 166 -8.99 12.70 0.22
CA GLY A 166 -10.19 12.89 -0.60
C GLY A 166 -10.06 13.94 -1.69
N ASP A 167 -8.98 14.74 -1.73
CA ASP A 167 -8.76 15.70 -2.81
C ASP A 167 -8.64 15.00 -4.16
N SER A 168 -9.19 15.64 -5.21
CA SER A 168 -9.16 15.12 -6.56
C SER A 168 -7.77 15.33 -7.18
N LEU A 169 -7.16 14.25 -7.69
CA LEU A 169 -5.86 14.28 -8.38
C LEU A 169 -6.06 14.45 -9.88
N ALA A 170 -6.91 13.64 -10.48
CA ALA A 170 -7.25 13.69 -11.89
C ALA A 170 -8.65 13.15 -12.15
N GLU A 171 -9.19 13.51 -13.29
CA GLU A 171 -10.38 12.93 -13.90
C GLU A 171 -9.96 12.17 -15.15
N VAL A 172 -10.35 10.90 -15.21
CA VAL A 172 -10.08 10.03 -16.35
C VAL A 172 -11.39 9.51 -16.93
N SER A 173 -11.45 9.30 -18.24
CA SER A 173 -12.60 8.74 -18.96
C SER A 173 -12.26 7.33 -19.44
N SER A 174 -13.01 6.32 -18.99
CA SER A 174 -12.82 4.92 -19.33
C SER A 174 -14.09 4.31 -19.92
N PRO A 175 -14.02 3.73 -21.12
CA PRO A 175 -15.15 3.00 -21.70
C PRO A 175 -15.61 1.82 -20.82
N ASP A 176 -14.67 1.12 -20.17
CA ASP A 176 -14.98 -0.03 -19.33
C ASP A 176 -15.78 0.36 -18.09
N VAL A 177 -15.43 1.49 -17.48
CA VAL A 177 -16.21 2.06 -16.35
C VAL A 177 -17.60 2.47 -16.83
N GLY A 178 -17.71 3.08 -18.02
CA GLY A 178 -18.97 3.45 -18.62
C GLY A 178 -19.88 2.24 -18.84
N MET A 179 -19.37 1.19 -19.46
CA MET A 179 -20.10 -0.06 -19.70
C MET A 179 -20.50 -0.75 -18.38
N ALA A 180 -19.63 -0.78 -17.41
CA ALA A 180 -19.94 -1.39 -16.11
C ALA A 180 -21.04 -0.61 -15.34
N ARG A 181 -21.04 0.72 -15.39
CA ARG A 181 -22.11 1.55 -14.80
C ARG A 181 -23.45 1.37 -15.51
N ASP A 182 -23.44 1.30 -16.85
CA ASP A 182 -24.63 1.04 -17.64
C ASP A 182 -25.21 -0.35 -17.35
N GLU A 183 -24.35 -1.35 -17.17
CA GLU A 183 -24.79 -2.69 -16.77
C GLU A 183 -25.42 -2.69 -15.37
N VAL A 184 -24.85 -1.99 -14.39
CA VAL A 184 -25.46 -1.84 -13.07
C VAL A 184 -26.85 -1.23 -13.18
N ARG A 185 -26.99 -0.15 -13.95
CA ARG A 185 -28.26 0.53 -14.16
C ARG A 185 -29.31 -0.38 -14.79
N ARG A 186 -28.94 -1.11 -15.84
CA ARG A 186 -29.83 -2.09 -16.48
C ARG A 186 -30.32 -3.15 -15.49
N ARG A 187 -29.43 -3.69 -14.64
CA ARG A 187 -29.80 -4.68 -13.64
C ARG A 187 -30.70 -4.10 -12.54
N GLU A 188 -30.52 -2.85 -12.20
CA GLU A 188 -31.39 -2.14 -11.26
C GLU A 188 -32.79 -1.94 -11.85
N ASP A 189 -32.91 -1.61 -13.13
CA ASP A 189 -34.17 -1.50 -13.84
C ASP A 189 -34.86 -2.88 -13.92
N ASP A 190 -34.12 -3.96 -14.28
CA ASP A 190 -34.63 -5.34 -14.27
C ASP A 190 -35.18 -5.71 -12.87
N ARG A 191 -34.41 -5.44 -11.81
CA ARG A 191 -34.86 -5.69 -10.44
C ARG A 191 -36.13 -4.92 -10.10
N ALA A 192 -36.26 -3.65 -10.53
CA ALA A 192 -37.44 -2.85 -10.27
C ALA A 192 -38.69 -3.41 -10.97
N ILE A 193 -38.53 -4.03 -12.14
CA ILE A 193 -39.63 -4.72 -12.85
C ILE A 193 -40.04 -5.97 -12.09
N GLU A 194 -39.08 -6.83 -11.70
CA GLU A 194 -39.35 -8.06 -10.95
C GLU A 194 -39.93 -7.79 -9.55
N GLN A 195 -39.51 -6.70 -8.91
CA GLN A 195 -40.09 -6.27 -7.64
C GLN A 195 -41.62 -6.00 -7.78
N LYS A 196 -42.01 -5.24 -8.83
CA LYS A 196 -43.40 -4.96 -9.08
C LYS A 196 -44.19 -6.22 -9.39
N ALA A 197 -43.60 -7.19 -10.11
CA ALA A 197 -44.22 -8.48 -10.40
C ALA A 197 -44.42 -9.30 -9.12
N ALA A 198 -43.44 -9.33 -8.23
CA ALA A 198 -43.48 -10.01 -6.95
C ALA A 198 -44.56 -9.39 -6.02
N ASP A 199 -44.59 -8.05 -5.93
CA ASP A 199 -45.59 -7.32 -5.12
C ASP A 199 -47.00 -7.59 -5.63
N TRP A 200 -47.20 -7.65 -6.95
CA TRP A 200 -48.46 -7.95 -7.58
C TRP A 200 -48.90 -9.38 -7.31
N ALA A 201 -48.03 -10.37 -7.48
CA ALA A 201 -48.33 -11.77 -7.19
C ALA A 201 -48.67 -11.99 -5.70
N ALA A 202 -47.91 -11.36 -4.80
CA ALA A 202 -48.14 -11.40 -3.37
C ALA A 202 -49.53 -10.78 -3.00
N THR A 203 -49.88 -9.67 -3.65
CA THR A 203 -51.17 -9.01 -3.45
C THR A 203 -52.34 -9.91 -3.88
N ILE A 204 -52.23 -10.54 -5.06
CA ILE A 204 -53.26 -11.47 -5.55
C ILE A 204 -53.38 -12.68 -4.60
N ALA A 205 -52.25 -13.30 -4.25
CA ALA A 205 -52.23 -14.47 -3.35
C ALA A 205 -52.90 -14.15 -1.99
N GLY A 206 -52.52 -13.00 -1.39
CA GLY A 206 -53.11 -12.56 -0.12
C GLY A 206 -54.60 -12.26 -0.22
N ASN A 207 -55.07 -11.69 -1.35
CA ASN A 207 -56.51 -11.42 -1.54
C ASN A 207 -57.30 -12.69 -1.83
N VAL A 208 -56.73 -13.66 -2.55
CA VAL A 208 -57.36 -14.98 -2.77
C VAL A 208 -57.46 -15.73 -1.47
N GLU A 209 -56.43 -15.75 -0.63
CA GLU A 209 -56.51 -16.43 0.70
C GLU A 209 -57.60 -15.80 1.57
N LYS A 210 -57.69 -14.47 1.62
CA LYS A 210 -58.77 -13.78 2.34
C LYS A 210 -60.16 -14.14 1.80
N LEU A 211 -60.30 -14.29 0.47
CA LEU A 211 -61.55 -14.73 -0.14
C LEU A 211 -61.90 -16.17 0.25
N LEU A 212 -60.94 -17.07 0.19
CA LEU A 212 -61.15 -18.49 0.59
C LEU A 212 -61.55 -18.61 2.07
N ASP A 213 -60.88 -17.84 2.95
CA ASP A 213 -61.20 -17.79 4.37
C ASP A 213 -62.63 -17.26 4.63
N ALA A 214 -63.02 -16.20 3.90
CA ALA A 214 -64.37 -15.66 3.99
C ALA A 214 -65.44 -16.65 3.51
N LEU A 215 -65.19 -17.42 2.46
CA LEU A 215 -66.07 -18.44 1.91
C LEU A 215 -66.26 -19.68 2.84
N ALA A 216 -65.31 -19.92 3.74
CA ALA A 216 -65.37 -21.03 4.69
C ALA A 216 -66.64 -20.95 5.62
N SER A 217 -67.15 -19.74 5.88
CA SER A 217 -68.33 -19.48 6.66
C SER A 217 -69.70 -19.58 5.90
N HIS A 218 -69.66 -19.94 4.61
CA HIS A 218 -70.79 -20.03 3.67
C HIS A 218 -71.69 -18.77 3.63
N PRO A 219 -71.14 -17.57 3.46
CA PRO A 219 -71.93 -16.35 3.44
C PRO A 219 -72.80 -16.21 2.16
N PRO A 220 -73.84 -15.36 2.15
CA PRO A 220 -74.56 -15.03 0.93
C PRO A 220 -73.62 -14.41 -0.16
N LEU A 221 -73.82 -14.77 -1.42
CA LEU A 221 -73.00 -14.34 -2.54
C LEU A 221 -72.85 -12.80 -2.63
N GLU A 222 -73.96 -12.08 -2.44
CA GLU A 222 -73.97 -10.59 -2.47
C GLU A 222 -73.07 -9.96 -1.42
N THR A 223 -72.92 -10.60 -0.27
CA THR A 223 -72.06 -10.13 0.81
C THR A 223 -70.59 -10.24 0.41
N ILE A 224 -70.19 -11.38 -0.17
CA ILE A 224 -68.84 -11.64 -0.65
C ILE A 224 -68.49 -10.72 -1.83
N GLU A 225 -69.38 -10.58 -2.81
CA GLU A 225 -69.15 -9.71 -3.95
C GLU A 225 -68.94 -8.26 -3.50
N ARG A 226 -69.71 -7.75 -2.56
CA ARG A 226 -69.54 -6.39 -2.00
C ARG A 226 -68.24 -6.27 -1.21
N GLN A 227 -67.87 -7.23 -0.40
CA GLN A 227 -66.66 -7.22 0.43
C GLN A 227 -65.38 -7.23 -0.43
N PHE A 228 -65.37 -7.94 -1.55
CA PHE A 228 -64.20 -8.15 -2.39
C PHE A 228 -64.27 -7.34 -3.69
N GLN A 229 -65.27 -6.43 -3.88
CA GLN A 229 -65.46 -5.68 -5.12
C GLN A 229 -64.22 -4.87 -5.54
N GLY A 230 -63.51 -4.25 -4.60
CA GLY A 230 -62.33 -3.41 -4.85
C GLY A 230 -60.98 -4.16 -4.79
N LEU A 231 -60.96 -5.43 -4.46
CA LEU A 231 -59.72 -6.20 -4.31
C LEU A 231 -59.31 -6.85 -5.63
N VAL A 232 -57.99 -6.87 -5.92
CA VAL A 232 -57.45 -7.52 -7.11
C VAL A 232 -57.36 -9.01 -6.84
N LEU A 233 -58.10 -9.84 -7.59
CA LEU A 233 -58.15 -11.30 -7.50
C LEU A 233 -57.77 -11.97 -8.83
N GLY A 234 -57.57 -11.17 -9.90
CA GLY A 234 -57.28 -11.68 -11.23
C GLY A 234 -58.39 -12.64 -11.75
N SER A 235 -58.00 -13.63 -12.52
CA SER A 235 -58.88 -14.67 -13.08
C SER A 235 -59.51 -15.58 -12.00
N TYR A 236 -58.94 -15.59 -10.80
CA TYR A 236 -59.43 -16.42 -9.69
C TYR A 236 -60.77 -15.99 -9.19
N ARG A 237 -61.16 -14.69 -9.33
CA ARG A 237 -62.49 -14.19 -8.98
C ARG A 237 -63.60 -14.98 -9.65
N GLU A 238 -63.56 -15.06 -10.98
CA GLU A 238 -64.59 -15.74 -11.76
C GLU A 238 -64.65 -17.24 -11.40
N LYS A 239 -63.50 -17.90 -11.31
CA LYS A 239 -63.42 -19.32 -11.04
C LYS A 239 -63.98 -19.71 -9.67
N ILE A 240 -63.58 -18.99 -8.62
CA ILE A 240 -64.02 -19.26 -7.24
C ILE A 240 -65.47 -18.87 -7.06
N LEU A 241 -65.87 -17.64 -7.40
CA LEU A 241 -67.23 -17.17 -7.17
C LEU A 241 -68.25 -17.89 -8.06
N GLY A 242 -67.84 -18.27 -9.29
CA GLY A 242 -68.70 -19.05 -10.19
C GLY A 242 -69.00 -20.47 -9.63
N SER A 243 -67.99 -21.17 -9.12
CA SER A 243 -68.19 -22.48 -8.48
C SER A 243 -68.98 -22.37 -7.16
N TYR A 244 -68.75 -21.31 -6.39
CA TYR A 244 -69.52 -21.04 -5.16
C TYR A 244 -70.99 -20.71 -5.42
N SER A 245 -71.29 -19.85 -6.39
CA SER A 245 -72.61 -19.51 -6.84
C SER A 245 -73.39 -20.75 -7.26
N LYS A 246 -72.74 -21.66 -8.03
CA LYS A 246 -73.33 -22.93 -8.42
C LYS A 246 -73.61 -23.84 -7.22
N LEU A 247 -72.69 -23.88 -6.25
CA LEU A 247 -72.92 -24.66 -5.00
C LEU A 247 -74.13 -24.14 -4.25
N LEU A 248 -74.23 -22.82 -3.98
CA LEU A 248 -75.36 -22.22 -3.28
C LEU A 248 -76.68 -22.46 -3.99
N PHE A 249 -76.74 -22.43 -5.31
CA PHE A 249 -77.91 -22.74 -6.11
C PHE A 249 -78.37 -24.22 -5.91
N VAL A 250 -77.43 -25.15 -6.06
CA VAL A 250 -77.70 -26.59 -5.92
C VAL A 250 -78.09 -26.94 -4.47
N GLU A 251 -77.47 -26.31 -3.46
CA GLU A 251 -77.87 -26.44 -2.06
C GLU A 251 -79.31 -26.02 -1.82
N LYS A 252 -79.73 -24.88 -2.33
CA LYS A 252 -81.07 -24.35 -2.23
C LYS A 252 -82.12 -25.30 -2.89
N VAL A 253 -81.75 -25.79 -4.10
CA VAL A 253 -82.62 -26.73 -4.83
C VAL A 253 -82.68 -28.06 -4.10
N SER A 254 -81.61 -28.60 -3.59
CA SER A 254 -81.56 -29.87 -2.83
C SER A 254 -82.35 -29.77 -1.54
N ALA A 255 -82.19 -28.68 -0.77
CA ALA A 255 -82.94 -28.44 0.45
C ALA A 255 -84.49 -28.37 0.20
N SER A 256 -84.90 -27.63 -0.86
CA SER A 256 -86.30 -27.52 -1.25
C SER A 256 -86.86 -28.90 -1.71
N THR A 257 -86.04 -29.68 -2.43
CA THR A 257 -86.46 -31.02 -2.88
C THR A 257 -86.62 -32.01 -1.71
N LYS A 258 -85.74 -31.96 -0.72
CA LYS A 258 -85.82 -32.79 0.50
C LYS A 258 -87.03 -32.47 1.31
N ALA A 259 -87.37 -31.19 1.51
CA ALA A 259 -88.61 -30.78 2.22
C ALA A 259 -89.87 -31.24 1.54
N LEU A 260 -89.93 -31.25 0.18
CA LEU A 260 -91.05 -31.77 -0.61
C LEU A 260 -91.08 -33.31 -0.59
N GLY A 261 -89.95 -33.99 -0.49
CA GLY A 261 -89.85 -35.43 -0.37
C GLY A 261 -90.41 -35.98 0.97
N GLU A 262 -90.12 -35.26 2.06
CA GLU A 262 -90.67 -35.55 3.40
C GLU A 262 -92.18 -35.43 3.43
N GLY A 263 -92.80 -34.64 2.56
CA GLY A 263 -94.25 -34.55 2.35
C GLY A 263 -94.86 -35.66 1.44
N GLY A 264 -94.06 -36.61 0.96
CA GLY A 264 -94.53 -37.76 0.15
C GLY A 264 -94.84 -37.41 -1.33
N VAL A 265 -94.44 -36.18 -1.81
CA VAL A 265 -94.78 -35.67 -3.15
C VAL A 265 -93.78 -36.08 -4.22
N LEU A 266 -92.56 -36.44 -3.85
CA LEU A 266 -91.43 -36.72 -4.79
C LEU A 266 -90.94 -38.15 -4.68
N SER A 267 -90.55 -38.75 -5.81
CA SER A 267 -89.95 -40.08 -5.84
C SER A 267 -88.53 -40.07 -5.23
N GLY A 268 -88.14 -41.14 -4.51
CA GLY A 268 -86.81 -41.28 -3.92
C GLY A 268 -85.65 -41.09 -4.93
N ARG A 269 -85.82 -41.49 -6.17
CA ARG A 269 -84.85 -41.32 -7.27
C ARG A 269 -84.51 -39.84 -7.54
N ILE A 270 -85.53 -38.95 -7.47
CA ILE A 270 -85.29 -37.51 -7.68
C ILE A 270 -84.50 -36.93 -6.51
N ILE A 271 -84.78 -37.38 -5.27
CA ILE A 271 -84.04 -36.94 -4.09
C ILE A 271 -82.59 -37.40 -4.17
N GLU A 272 -82.35 -38.65 -4.57
CA GLU A 272 -81.02 -39.23 -4.74
C GLU A 272 -80.21 -38.50 -5.83
N GLU A 273 -80.82 -38.20 -6.99
CA GLU A 273 -80.21 -37.39 -8.06
C GLU A 273 -79.86 -36.01 -7.57
N ARG A 274 -80.69 -35.32 -6.81
CA ARG A 274 -80.39 -33.97 -6.28
C ARG A 274 -79.30 -34.00 -5.21
N THR A 275 -79.26 -35.05 -4.39
CA THR A 275 -78.18 -35.23 -3.41
C THR A 275 -76.86 -35.50 -4.10
N SER A 276 -76.83 -36.34 -5.15
CA SER A 276 -75.65 -36.60 -5.95
C SER A 276 -75.15 -35.31 -6.63
N ASN A 277 -76.04 -34.48 -7.23
CA ASN A 277 -75.71 -33.23 -7.82
C ASN A 277 -75.08 -32.21 -6.82
N LEU A 278 -75.59 -32.25 -5.55
CA LEU A 278 -75.04 -31.44 -4.48
C LEU A 278 -73.58 -31.85 -4.14
N GLU A 279 -73.37 -33.16 -3.98
CA GLU A 279 -72.03 -33.68 -3.70
C GLU A 279 -71.02 -33.33 -4.83
N VAL A 280 -71.45 -33.42 -6.09
CA VAL A 280 -70.66 -32.98 -7.24
C VAL A 280 -70.37 -31.45 -7.20
N ALA A 281 -71.37 -30.64 -6.82
CA ALA A 281 -71.16 -29.17 -6.72
C ALA A 281 -70.19 -28.80 -5.59
N LYS A 282 -70.28 -29.50 -4.43
CA LYS A 282 -69.34 -29.35 -3.31
C LYS A 282 -67.92 -29.73 -3.74
N ALA A 283 -67.76 -30.89 -4.37
CA ALA A 283 -66.46 -31.37 -4.85
C ALA A 283 -65.79 -30.34 -5.87
N ASN A 284 -66.64 -29.84 -6.77
CA ASN A 284 -66.13 -28.81 -7.77
C ASN A 284 -65.73 -27.50 -7.09
N PHE A 285 -66.48 -27.04 -6.08
CA PHE A 285 -66.10 -25.85 -5.32
C PHE A 285 -64.79 -26.05 -4.53
N THR A 286 -64.71 -27.19 -3.83
CA THR A 286 -63.46 -27.53 -3.09
C THR A 286 -62.25 -27.59 -4.03
N ALA A 287 -62.39 -28.28 -5.17
CA ALA A 287 -61.33 -28.36 -6.18
C ALA A 287 -60.93 -26.98 -6.71
N ALA A 288 -61.91 -26.07 -6.97
CA ALA A 288 -61.61 -24.72 -7.42
C ALA A 288 -60.88 -23.91 -6.34
N CYS A 289 -61.19 -24.08 -5.08
CA CYS A 289 -60.49 -23.43 -3.96
C CYS A 289 -59.04 -23.94 -3.80
N GLU A 290 -58.84 -25.26 -3.84
CA GLU A 290 -57.52 -25.89 -3.77
C GLU A 290 -56.64 -25.50 -4.92
N GLU A 291 -57.16 -25.53 -6.15
CA GLU A 291 -56.45 -25.12 -7.34
C GLU A 291 -56.04 -23.64 -7.28
N ALA A 292 -56.95 -22.75 -6.86
CA ALA A 292 -56.66 -21.33 -6.71
C ALA A 292 -55.54 -21.10 -5.69
N ARG A 293 -55.61 -21.77 -4.54
CA ARG A 293 -54.57 -21.69 -3.49
C ARG A 293 -53.21 -22.19 -4.01
N PHE A 294 -53.20 -23.29 -4.72
CA PHE A 294 -51.99 -23.86 -5.28
C PHE A 294 -51.36 -22.94 -6.33
N LEU A 295 -52.13 -22.48 -7.31
CA LEU A 295 -51.61 -21.66 -8.40
C LEU A 295 -51.14 -20.29 -7.90
N THR A 296 -51.87 -19.62 -7.00
CA THR A 296 -51.44 -18.32 -6.46
C THR A 296 -50.16 -18.42 -5.66
N ARG A 297 -49.94 -19.48 -4.89
CA ARG A 297 -48.65 -19.73 -4.20
C ARG A 297 -47.54 -20.01 -5.20
N GLN A 298 -47.80 -20.82 -6.22
CA GLN A 298 -46.82 -21.11 -7.27
C GLN A 298 -46.41 -19.83 -8.01
N ASP A 299 -47.36 -18.95 -8.32
CA ASP A 299 -47.07 -17.68 -8.99
C ASP A 299 -46.28 -16.74 -8.08
N GLN A 300 -46.60 -16.67 -6.79
CA GLN A 300 -45.87 -15.92 -5.78
C GLN A 300 -44.44 -16.40 -5.64
N ASP A 301 -44.24 -17.72 -5.51
CA ASP A 301 -42.91 -18.33 -5.37
C ASP A 301 -42.04 -18.10 -6.62
N ARG A 302 -42.65 -18.17 -7.81
CA ARG A 302 -41.94 -17.87 -9.07
C ARG A 302 -41.50 -16.41 -9.14
N ALA A 303 -42.39 -15.48 -8.81
CA ALA A 303 -42.09 -14.08 -8.82
C ALA A 303 -41.05 -13.72 -7.75
N ALA A 304 -41.11 -14.31 -6.55
CA ALA A 304 -40.10 -14.13 -5.51
C ALA A 304 -38.72 -14.66 -5.95
N ALA A 305 -38.68 -15.83 -6.60
CA ALA A 305 -37.43 -16.38 -7.12
C ALA A 305 -36.82 -15.54 -8.24
N ALA A 306 -37.66 -14.96 -9.12
CA ALA A 306 -37.22 -14.05 -10.18
C ALA A 306 -36.63 -12.77 -9.59
N LEU A 307 -37.29 -12.19 -8.59
CA LEU A 307 -36.76 -11.01 -7.87
C LEU A 307 -35.41 -11.31 -7.20
N GLU A 308 -35.30 -12.42 -6.48
CA GLU A 308 -34.04 -12.81 -5.86
C GLU A 308 -32.91 -13.00 -6.87
N GLN A 309 -33.23 -13.53 -8.05
CA GLN A 309 -32.27 -13.64 -9.16
C GLN A 309 -31.85 -12.25 -9.66
N ALA A 310 -32.77 -11.33 -9.85
CA ALA A 310 -32.46 -9.97 -10.29
C ALA A 310 -31.60 -9.23 -9.25
N GLU A 311 -31.87 -9.38 -7.95
CA GLU A 311 -31.06 -8.84 -6.87
C GLU A 311 -29.63 -9.40 -6.85
N ARG A 312 -29.47 -10.70 -7.14
CA ARG A 312 -28.14 -11.31 -7.31
C ARG A 312 -27.38 -10.68 -8.47
N HIS A 313 -28.04 -10.42 -9.59
CA HIS A 313 -27.41 -9.80 -10.76
C HIS A 313 -26.97 -8.36 -10.46
N VAL A 314 -27.79 -7.55 -9.78
CA VAL A 314 -27.40 -6.20 -9.31
C VAL A 314 -26.15 -6.27 -8.43
N ARG A 315 -26.10 -7.19 -7.48
CA ARG A 315 -24.96 -7.37 -6.59
C ARG A 315 -23.68 -7.72 -7.34
N ILE A 316 -23.76 -8.66 -8.30
CA ILE A 316 -22.61 -9.06 -9.15
C ILE A 316 -22.12 -7.87 -9.99
N SER A 317 -23.02 -7.14 -10.64
CA SER A 317 -22.65 -5.99 -11.49
C SER A 317 -22.02 -4.86 -10.67
N ARG A 318 -22.52 -4.57 -9.47
CA ARG A 318 -21.93 -3.59 -8.55
C ARG A 318 -20.55 -4.02 -8.07
N GLU A 319 -20.34 -5.29 -7.80
CA GLU A 319 -19.04 -5.82 -7.40
C GLU A 319 -18.03 -5.74 -8.56
N HIS A 320 -18.46 -6.05 -9.78
CA HIS A 320 -17.64 -5.88 -10.97
C HIS A 320 -17.20 -4.42 -11.15
N LEU A 321 -18.12 -3.46 -11.02
CA LEU A 321 -17.80 -2.03 -11.06
C LEU A 321 -16.80 -1.64 -9.96
N ARG A 322 -16.97 -2.12 -8.74
CA ARG A 322 -16.03 -1.85 -7.64
C ARG A 322 -14.63 -2.38 -7.93
N MET A 323 -14.53 -3.57 -8.53
CA MET A 323 -13.22 -4.14 -8.92
C MET A 323 -12.52 -3.31 -9.98
N LEU A 324 -13.26 -2.78 -10.95
CA LEU A 324 -12.71 -1.90 -11.98
C LEU A 324 -12.23 -0.56 -11.42
N VAL A 325 -13.03 0.07 -10.55
CA VAL A 325 -12.76 1.44 -10.03
C VAL A 325 -11.68 1.45 -8.96
N GLY A 326 -11.33 0.31 -8.36
CA GLY A 326 -10.18 0.23 -7.47
C GLY A 326 -10.43 -0.33 -6.10
N SER A 327 -10.56 -1.62 -6.01
CA SER A 327 -10.40 -2.35 -4.75
C SER A 327 -8.95 -2.38 -4.21
N ARG A 328 -7.99 -1.76 -4.88
CA ARG A 328 -6.59 -1.70 -4.43
C ARG A 328 -6.31 -0.63 -3.37
N LEU A 329 -7.22 0.32 -3.20
CA LEU A 329 -7.15 1.28 -2.11
C LEU A 329 -7.89 0.68 -0.91
N GLY A 330 -7.14 0.12 -0.02
CA GLY A 330 -7.43 -0.58 1.22
C GLY A 330 -8.86 -0.52 1.78
N ARG A 331 -9.21 -1.58 2.43
CA ARG A 331 -10.48 -1.85 3.15
C ARG A 331 -10.95 -0.75 4.14
N GLU A 332 -10.25 0.38 4.22
CA GLU A 332 -10.48 1.47 5.17
C GLU A 332 -10.89 2.81 4.53
N SER A 333 -11.00 2.89 3.21
CA SER A 333 -11.52 4.12 2.58
C SER A 333 -13.02 4.02 2.37
N GLU A 334 -13.79 4.23 3.44
CA GLU A 334 -15.20 4.62 3.39
C GLU A 334 -15.45 5.95 2.64
N GLY A 335 -14.44 6.48 1.95
CA GLY A 335 -14.45 7.77 1.28
C GLY A 335 -14.43 7.74 -0.25
N VAL A 336 -14.44 6.58 -0.90
CA VAL A 336 -14.72 6.52 -2.34
C VAL A 336 -16.22 6.38 -2.50
N SER A 337 -16.94 7.49 -2.42
CA SER A 337 -18.30 7.58 -2.92
C SER A 337 -18.26 7.27 -4.42
N VAL A 338 -18.61 6.02 -4.74
CA VAL A 338 -18.90 5.62 -6.10
C VAL A 338 -20.14 6.41 -6.51
N GLY A 339 -19.91 7.61 -7.03
CA GLY A 339 -20.88 8.30 -7.89
C GLY A 339 -22.28 8.59 -7.35
N GLU A 340 -22.47 8.87 -6.04
CA GLU A 340 -23.71 9.49 -5.57
C GLU A 340 -23.71 11.03 -5.69
N ASP A 341 -22.56 11.64 -5.99
CA ASP A 341 -22.40 13.08 -6.16
C ASP A 341 -22.33 13.54 -7.64
N VAL A 342 -22.94 12.80 -8.57
CA VAL A 342 -23.26 13.39 -9.85
C VAL A 342 -24.61 14.10 -9.67
N PRO A 343 -24.67 15.44 -9.69
CA PRO A 343 -25.95 16.14 -9.61
C PRO A 343 -26.86 15.62 -10.73
N PRO A 344 -28.14 15.33 -10.44
CA PRO A 344 -29.07 14.78 -11.43
C PRO A 344 -29.37 15.72 -12.61
N ASP A 345 -28.83 16.93 -12.63
CA ASP A 345 -29.10 17.94 -13.64
C ASP A 345 -28.14 17.97 -14.84
N SER A 346 -27.16 17.03 -14.90
CA SER A 346 -26.30 16.93 -16.09
C SER A 346 -26.79 15.84 -17.05
N ALA A 347 -28.05 15.84 -17.38
CA ALA A 347 -28.68 14.90 -18.31
C ALA A 347 -28.25 15.07 -19.79
N GLY A 348 -27.09 15.67 -20.07
CA GLY A 348 -26.59 15.97 -21.40
C GLY A 348 -25.25 15.35 -21.78
N ASP A 349 -24.44 14.86 -20.81
CA ASP A 349 -23.08 14.46 -21.14
C ASP A 349 -22.88 12.94 -21.01
N VAL A 350 -22.75 12.29 -22.17
CA VAL A 350 -22.28 10.90 -22.32
C VAL A 350 -20.91 10.71 -21.63
N TYR A 351 -20.16 11.78 -21.41
CA TYR A 351 -18.89 11.79 -20.71
C TYR A 351 -19.00 11.50 -19.20
N SER A 352 -20.15 11.78 -18.57
CA SER A 352 -20.32 11.60 -17.12
C SER A 352 -20.36 10.13 -16.68
N ILE A 353 -20.86 9.24 -17.54
CA ILE A 353 -20.98 7.79 -17.22
C ILE A 353 -19.62 7.11 -17.21
N SER A 354 -18.72 7.49 -18.11
CA SER A 354 -17.37 6.93 -18.22
C SER A 354 -16.33 7.66 -17.36
N SER A 355 -16.67 8.79 -16.76
CA SER A 355 -15.76 9.60 -15.94
C SER A 355 -15.47 8.94 -14.60
N LEU A 356 -14.20 8.94 -14.20
CA LEU A 356 -13.71 8.46 -12.91
C LEU A 356 -12.78 9.51 -12.32
N VAL A 357 -13.10 10.00 -11.13
CA VAL A 357 -12.25 10.94 -10.39
C VAL A 357 -11.33 10.16 -9.47
N LEU A 358 -10.02 10.30 -9.69
CA LEU A 358 -8.98 9.72 -8.87
C LEU A 358 -8.70 10.64 -7.69
N ARG A 359 -8.77 10.12 -6.46
CA ARG A 359 -8.62 10.88 -5.22
C ARG A 359 -7.48 10.35 -4.37
N THR A 360 -6.83 11.23 -3.60
CA THR A 360 -5.80 10.80 -2.65
C THR A 360 -6.41 10.16 -1.41
N PRO A 361 -5.87 9.03 -0.91
CA PRO A 361 -6.39 8.35 0.28
C PRO A 361 -5.89 8.93 1.61
N PHE A 362 -4.88 9.81 1.59
CA PHE A 362 -4.27 10.42 2.78
C PHE A 362 -3.75 11.83 2.48
N ASP A 363 -3.46 12.57 3.56
CA ASP A 363 -2.86 13.90 3.48
C ASP A 363 -1.38 13.79 3.10
N GLY A 364 -0.93 14.61 2.14
CA GLY A 364 0.45 14.52 1.68
C GLY A 364 0.87 15.60 0.70
N LEU A 365 2.00 15.38 0.08
CA LEU A 365 2.56 16.22 -0.96
C LEU A 365 2.59 15.42 -2.28
N VAL A 366 2.14 16.04 -3.36
CA VAL A 366 2.32 15.48 -4.71
C VAL A 366 3.79 15.65 -5.10
N GLU A 367 4.52 14.56 -5.20
CA GLU A 367 5.94 14.58 -5.55
C GLU A 367 6.16 14.63 -7.04
N ASP A 368 5.45 13.75 -7.75
CA ASP A 368 5.56 13.63 -9.21
C ASP A 368 4.18 13.51 -9.84
N VAL A 369 4.06 14.05 -11.04
CA VAL A 369 2.92 13.96 -11.96
C VAL A 369 3.46 13.45 -13.28
N PHE A 370 3.02 12.25 -13.71
CA PHE A 370 3.53 11.59 -14.92
C PHE A 370 2.58 11.70 -16.11
N VAL A 371 1.44 12.36 -15.95
CA VAL A 371 0.39 12.42 -16.96
C VAL A 371 -0.06 13.85 -17.23
N VAL A 372 -0.56 14.07 -18.44
CA VAL A 372 -1.15 15.33 -18.87
C VAL A 372 -2.57 15.12 -19.39
N ALA A 373 -3.37 16.19 -19.39
CA ALA A 373 -4.70 16.14 -19.95
C ALA A 373 -4.66 15.79 -21.46
N GLY A 374 -5.53 14.87 -21.89
CA GLY A 374 -5.59 14.32 -23.25
C GLY A 374 -4.74 13.06 -23.46
N GLU A 375 -3.91 12.66 -22.51
CA GLU A 375 -3.08 11.48 -22.61
C GLU A 375 -3.89 10.20 -22.41
N ARG A 376 -3.51 9.15 -23.16
CA ARG A 376 -4.05 7.80 -23.00
C ARG A 376 -3.18 7.00 -22.06
N VAL A 377 -3.79 6.40 -21.04
CA VAL A 377 -3.13 5.59 -20.03
C VAL A 377 -3.71 4.18 -20.01
N GLN A 378 -2.88 3.20 -19.69
CA GLN A 378 -3.27 1.82 -19.51
C GLN A 378 -3.43 1.46 -18.02
N ALA A 379 -4.14 0.38 -17.75
CA ALA A 379 -4.24 -0.14 -16.39
C ALA A 379 -2.84 -0.50 -15.84
N GLY A 380 -2.48 0.12 -14.71
CA GLY A 380 -1.18 -0.04 -14.07
C GLY A 380 -0.16 1.06 -14.38
N ASP A 381 -0.39 1.91 -15.37
CA ASP A 381 0.48 3.05 -15.67
C ASP A 381 0.52 4.01 -14.48
N LYS A 382 1.73 4.45 -14.13
CA LYS A 382 1.97 5.34 -13.00
C LYS A 382 1.53 6.76 -13.34
N LEU A 383 0.61 7.31 -12.56
CA LEU A 383 0.03 8.63 -12.79
C LEU A 383 0.61 9.69 -11.86
N PHE A 384 0.66 9.38 -10.56
CA PHE A 384 1.11 10.30 -9.51
C PHE A 384 1.95 9.59 -8.47
N VAL A 385 2.80 10.35 -7.80
CA VAL A 385 3.39 9.98 -6.53
C VAL A 385 2.91 10.95 -5.47
N VAL A 386 2.25 10.43 -4.46
CA VAL A 386 1.84 11.20 -3.29
C VAL A 386 2.52 10.62 -2.06
N ALA A 387 3.18 11.47 -1.28
CA ALA A 387 3.86 11.05 -0.07
C ALA A 387 3.60 12.02 1.08
N ASP A 388 3.39 11.48 2.25
CA ASP A 388 3.44 12.24 3.50
C ASP A 388 4.88 12.24 4.02
N THR A 389 5.53 13.38 3.90
CA THR A 389 6.92 13.58 4.31
C THR A 389 7.06 14.12 5.74
N SER A 390 5.97 14.21 6.50
CA SER A 390 6.01 14.68 7.91
C SER A 390 6.79 13.72 8.82
N LYS A 391 6.87 12.46 8.44
CA LYS A 391 7.67 11.42 9.07
C LYS A 391 8.44 10.66 8.01
N LEU A 392 9.70 10.45 8.27
CA LEU A 392 10.60 9.74 7.35
C LEU A 392 11.26 8.56 8.08
N TRP A 393 11.72 7.61 7.31
CA TRP A 393 12.49 6.48 7.81
C TRP A 393 13.98 6.70 7.57
N VAL A 394 14.77 6.37 8.58
CA VAL A 394 16.22 6.19 8.46
C VAL A 394 16.46 4.70 8.30
N ARG A 395 16.96 4.31 7.14
CA ARG A 395 17.38 2.93 6.87
C ARG A 395 18.90 2.86 7.04
N ALA A 396 19.36 2.09 8.00
CA ALA A 396 20.77 1.84 8.25
C ALA A 396 21.06 0.34 8.15
N GLN A 397 22.32 -0.03 7.93
CA GLN A 397 22.74 -1.41 7.76
C GLN A 397 23.80 -1.75 8.81
N ILE A 398 23.50 -2.73 9.65
CA ILE A 398 24.40 -3.23 10.69
C ILE A 398 25.10 -4.47 10.14
N HIS A 399 26.43 -4.40 9.98
CA HIS A 399 27.19 -5.54 9.46
C HIS A 399 27.12 -6.75 10.41
N GLU A 400 27.05 -7.98 9.86
CA GLU A 400 26.89 -9.23 10.60
C GLU A 400 27.90 -9.40 11.75
N ARG A 401 29.14 -8.92 11.58
CA ARG A 401 30.18 -9.00 12.62
C ARG A 401 29.91 -8.12 13.85
N GLN A 402 29.09 -7.08 13.68
CA GLN A 402 28.80 -6.08 14.70
C GLN A 402 27.42 -6.31 15.34
N TRP A 403 26.61 -7.14 14.71
CA TRP A 403 25.24 -7.42 15.13
C TRP A 403 25.12 -7.88 16.60
N THR A 404 25.98 -8.80 17.02
CA THR A 404 25.93 -9.34 18.38
C THR A 404 26.31 -8.35 19.48
N ALA A 405 27.02 -7.28 19.11
CA ALA A 405 27.42 -6.21 20.04
C ALA A 405 26.39 -5.10 20.15
N VAL A 406 25.44 -5.05 19.21
CA VAL A 406 24.38 -4.02 19.16
C VAL A 406 23.12 -4.58 19.82
N ASN A 407 22.72 -3.98 20.93
CA ASN A 407 21.49 -4.35 21.63
C ASN A 407 20.46 -3.23 21.45
N LEU A 408 19.54 -3.42 20.50
CA LEU A 408 18.48 -2.47 20.15
C LEU A 408 17.11 -3.06 20.43
N ALA A 409 16.29 -2.29 21.13
CA ALA A 409 14.87 -2.59 21.31
C ALA A 409 14.01 -1.70 20.41
N GLU A 410 12.85 -2.20 20.01
CA GLU A 410 11.84 -1.40 19.35
C GLU A 410 11.42 -0.22 20.24
N GLY A 411 11.25 0.95 19.65
CA GLY A 411 10.94 2.19 20.36
C GLY A 411 12.13 2.89 21.02
N GLN A 412 13.32 2.28 21.01
CA GLN A 412 14.53 2.91 21.52
C GLN A 412 14.95 4.09 20.65
N THR A 413 15.45 5.15 21.29
CA THR A 413 15.96 6.33 20.58
C THR A 413 17.44 6.13 20.23
N VAL A 414 17.80 6.46 18.99
CA VAL A 414 19.15 6.47 18.45
C VAL A 414 19.48 7.84 17.89
N SER A 415 20.74 8.24 17.93
CA SER A 415 21.19 9.50 17.37
C SER A 415 21.50 9.35 15.89
N VAL A 416 20.99 10.27 15.09
CA VAL A 416 21.22 10.33 13.64
C VAL A 416 21.91 11.63 13.32
N THR A 417 23.07 11.56 12.68
CA THR A 417 23.85 12.72 12.25
C THR A 417 23.66 12.91 10.76
N VAL A 418 23.11 14.05 10.37
CA VAL A 418 22.95 14.44 8.97
C VAL A 418 24.16 15.28 8.57
N PRO A 419 24.99 14.85 7.59
CA PRO A 419 26.15 15.63 7.13
C PRO A 419 25.72 16.98 6.53
N GLY A 420 26.41 18.05 6.88
CA GLY A 420 26.16 19.39 6.36
C GLY A 420 27.15 20.40 6.96
N ALA A 421 27.03 21.68 6.58
CA ALA A 421 27.88 22.76 7.11
C ALA A 421 27.76 22.86 8.64
N ASP A 422 26.53 22.63 9.16
CA ASP A 422 26.25 22.46 10.58
C ASP A 422 25.67 21.04 10.75
N ALA A 423 26.49 20.09 11.23
CA ALA A 423 26.04 18.72 11.45
C ALA A 423 24.84 18.69 12.38
N HIS A 424 23.66 18.37 11.84
CA HIS A 424 22.44 18.28 12.62
C HIS A 424 22.33 16.89 13.26
N HIS A 425 22.27 16.87 14.60
CA HIS A 425 21.99 15.67 15.37
C HIS A 425 20.49 15.57 15.62
N VAL A 426 19.87 14.53 15.11
CA VAL A 426 18.44 14.28 15.22
C VAL A 426 18.23 12.98 15.96
N GLN A 427 17.23 12.94 16.82
CA GLN A 427 16.83 11.72 17.50
C GLN A 427 15.86 10.94 16.62
N ALA A 428 16.19 9.68 16.34
CA ALA A 428 15.34 8.74 15.62
C ALA A 428 14.86 7.65 16.57
N ARG A 429 13.62 7.21 16.38
CA ARG A 429 13.05 6.11 17.15
C ARG A 429 13.13 4.82 16.35
N VAL A 430 13.79 3.79 16.88
CA VAL A 430 13.85 2.46 16.26
C VAL A 430 12.44 1.93 16.04
N HIS A 431 12.08 1.70 14.79
CA HIS A 431 10.81 1.10 14.42
C HIS A 431 10.93 -0.43 14.43
N HIS A 432 11.94 -0.97 13.77
CA HIS A 432 12.27 -2.39 13.81
C HIS A 432 13.70 -2.65 13.33
N VAL A 433 14.20 -3.80 13.72
CA VAL A 433 15.46 -4.37 13.22
C VAL A 433 15.12 -5.63 12.43
N GLY A 434 15.73 -5.81 11.28
CA GLY A 434 15.47 -6.96 10.42
C GLY A 434 15.76 -8.28 11.12
N ALA A 435 14.89 -9.25 10.92
CA ALA A 435 15.05 -10.59 11.48
C ALA A 435 16.05 -11.46 10.69
N THR A 436 16.44 -11.03 9.49
CA THR A 436 17.30 -11.77 8.57
C THR A 436 18.47 -10.91 8.11
N VAL A 437 19.61 -11.57 7.85
CA VAL A 437 20.78 -10.94 7.23
C VAL A 437 20.57 -10.93 5.72
N GLU A 438 20.70 -9.78 5.09
CA GLU A 438 20.71 -9.66 3.64
C GLU A 438 21.99 -10.28 3.07
N ALA A 439 21.84 -11.24 2.17
CA ALA A 439 22.96 -12.02 1.65
C ALA A 439 23.96 -11.18 0.84
N GLU A 440 23.49 -10.18 0.11
CA GLU A 440 24.33 -9.33 -0.74
C GLU A 440 25.18 -8.36 0.07
N SER A 441 24.59 -7.68 1.05
CA SER A 441 25.24 -6.68 1.89
C SER A 441 25.89 -7.27 3.15
N ARG A 442 25.56 -8.51 3.50
CA ARG A 442 25.92 -9.16 4.78
C ARG A 442 25.60 -8.27 5.98
N SER A 443 24.45 -7.66 5.95
CA SER A 443 24.01 -6.72 6.98
C SER A 443 22.58 -7.01 7.43
N VAL A 444 22.28 -6.58 8.63
CA VAL A 444 20.93 -6.56 9.20
C VAL A 444 20.36 -5.16 8.99
N PRO A 445 19.22 -5.02 8.31
CA PRO A 445 18.61 -3.71 8.11
C PRO A 445 18.02 -3.19 9.43
N LEU A 446 18.30 -1.94 9.75
CA LEU A 446 17.69 -1.18 10.83
C LEU A 446 16.80 -0.09 10.21
N VAL A 447 15.58 0.02 10.70
CA VAL A 447 14.65 1.08 10.34
C VAL A 447 14.31 1.88 11.59
N ALA A 448 14.57 3.19 11.54
CA ALA A 448 14.19 4.13 12.60
C ALA A 448 13.36 5.28 12.01
N GLU A 449 12.40 5.78 12.75
CA GLU A 449 11.51 6.89 12.37
C GLU A 449 12.08 8.22 12.87
N ILE A 450 12.08 9.23 12.00
CA ILE A 450 12.39 10.62 12.34
C ILE A 450 11.19 11.51 12.04
N ASP A 451 10.93 12.49 12.89
CA ASP A 451 9.95 13.53 12.66
C ASP A 451 10.54 14.61 11.71
N ASN A 452 9.76 15.03 10.73
CA ASN A 452 10.16 15.99 9.70
C ASN A 452 9.08 17.04 9.46
N VAL A 453 8.54 17.61 10.55
CA VAL A 453 7.43 18.56 10.49
C VAL A 453 7.77 19.79 9.66
N ASP A 454 9.01 20.27 9.77
CA ASP A 454 9.49 21.45 9.06
C ASP A 454 10.01 21.16 7.64
N ALA A 455 9.90 19.93 7.16
CA ALA A 455 10.36 19.47 5.84
C ALA A 455 11.86 19.75 5.57
N HIS A 456 12.68 19.79 6.63
CA HIS A 456 14.15 20.01 6.52
C HIS A 456 14.84 18.83 5.86
N PHE A 457 14.40 17.61 6.14
CA PHE A 457 14.99 16.39 5.61
C PHE A 457 14.30 15.96 4.33
N LYS A 458 15.10 15.52 3.38
CA LYS A 458 14.60 14.97 2.11
C LYS A 458 14.95 13.50 2.01
N PRO A 459 14.04 12.65 1.54
CA PRO A 459 14.37 11.28 1.18
C PRO A 459 15.57 11.25 0.22
N GLY A 460 16.45 10.28 0.43
CA GLY A 460 17.66 10.16 -0.36
C GLY A 460 18.94 10.70 0.31
N ILE A 461 18.84 11.48 1.38
CA ILE A 461 20.00 12.03 2.10
C ILE A 461 20.71 10.90 2.86
N PHE A 462 22.05 10.85 2.74
CA PHE A 462 22.90 9.99 3.55
C PHE A 462 23.01 10.53 4.96
N VAL A 463 23.07 9.61 5.94
CA VAL A 463 23.18 9.93 7.36
C VAL A 463 24.11 8.94 8.05
N TRP A 464 24.61 9.32 9.22
CA TRP A 464 25.29 8.42 10.14
C TRP A 464 24.37 8.13 11.32
N VAL A 465 24.28 6.87 11.70
CA VAL A 465 23.45 6.43 12.83
C VAL A 465 24.33 5.87 13.92
N ASP A 466 24.26 6.47 15.10
CA ASP A 466 25.04 6.04 16.26
C ASP A 466 24.21 5.05 17.09
N LEU A 467 24.65 3.81 17.08
CA LEU A 467 23.99 2.69 17.75
C LEU A 467 24.71 2.36 19.06
N PRO A 468 23.99 2.18 20.16
CA PRO A 468 24.60 1.79 21.43
C PRO A 468 25.18 0.38 21.33
N GLN A 469 26.45 0.23 21.71
CA GLN A 469 27.17 -1.04 21.69
C GLN A 469 27.62 -1.43 23.10
N GLY A 470 27.53 -2.71 23.44
CA GLY A 470 27.96 -3.22 24.74
C GLY A 470 27.12 -2.74 25.93
N GLU A 471 27.65 -2.89 27.12
CA GLU A 471 27.01 -2.47 28.38
C GLU A 471 27.48 -1.10 28.82
N VAL A 472 26.65 -0.43 29.59
CA VAL A 472 27.02 0.83 30.28
C VAL A 472 28.00 0.50 31.37
N ARG A 473 29.14 1.21 31.41
CA ARG A 473 30.13 1.08 32.46
C ARG A 473 30.55 2.42 33.03
N GLU A 474 30.81 2.43 34.32
CA GLU A 474 31.37 3.60 35.00
C GLU A 474 32.85 3.75 34.60
N ALA A 475 33.22 4.91 34.08
CA ALA A 475 34.57 5.17 33.64
C ALA A 475 34.96 6.63 33.96
N ILE A 476 36.25 6.85 34.14
CA ILE A 476 36.82 8.19 34.25
C ILE A 476 36.66 8.83 32.89
N ALA A 477 35.93 9.97 32.83
CA ALA A 477 35.58 10.60 31.59
C ALA A 477 36.00 12.08 31.54
N VAL A 478 36.36 12.52 30.35
CA VAL A 478 36.62 13.94 30.03
C VAL A 478 35.82 14.31 28.77
N PRO A 479 35.44 15.58 28.60
CA PRO A 479 34.82 16.03 27.35
C PRO A 479 35.74 15.71 26.15
N VAL A 480 35.17 15.30 25.02
CA VAL A 480 35.92 15.02 23.77
C VAL A 480 36.75 16.22 23.36
N SER A 481 36.23 17.44 23.58
CA SER A 481 36.92 18.71 23.29
C SER A 481 38.19 18.95 24.10
N ALA A 482 38.36 18.27 25.24
CA ALA A 482 39.57 18.36 26.07
C ALA A 482 40.71 17.50 25.52
N VAL A 483 40.42 16.49 24.70
CA VAL A 483 41.41 15.52 24.21
C VAL A 483 42.00 15.99 22.89
N MET A 484 43.30 16.30 22.93
CA MET A 484 44.06 16.62 21.76
C MET A 484 44.84 15.41 21.24
N ARG A 485 45.08 15.37 19.95
CA ARG A 485 45.88 14.30 19.33
C ARG A 485 47.01 14.92 18.51
N HIS A 486 48.21 14.38 18.69
CA HIS A 486 49.40 14.74 17.91
C HIS A 486 50.29 13.52 17.75
N GLU A 487 50.78 13.25 16.55
CA GLU A 487 51.60 12.09 16.21
C GLU A 487 51.06 10.73 16.70
N GLY A 488 49.76 10.54 16.63
CA GLY A 488 49.07 9.31 17.07
C GLY A 488 48.94 9.16 18.59
N ARG A 489 49.35 10.13 19.40
CA ARG A 489 49.19 10.16 20.84
C ARG A 489 48.08 11.08 21.26
N ALA A 490 47.24 10.63 22.20
CA ALA A 490 46.20 11.45 22.83
C ALA A 490 46.77 12.09 24.09
N PHE A 491 46.45 13.36 24.32
CA PHE A 491 46.88 14.10 25.50
C PHE A 491 45.86 15.18 25.88
N VAL A 492 45.95 15.66 27.10
CA VAL A 492 45.18 16.76 27.65
C VAL A 492 46.10 17.83 28.24
N PHE A 493 45.55 19.02 28.46
CA PHE A 493 46.24 20.07 29.22
C PHE A 493 45.65 20.14 30.64
N VAL A 494 46.55 20.04 31.64
CA VAL A 494 46.22 20.13 33.05
C VAL A 494 46.75 21.48 33.57
N PRO A 495 45.94 22.32 34.23
CA PRO A 495 46.37 23.60 34.77
C PRO A 495 47.32 23.38 35.95
N GLN A 496 48.42 24.13 36.02
CA GLN A 496 49.38 24.12 37.13
C GLN A 496 49.43 25.45 37.94
N GLY A 497 48.46 26.36 37.64
CA GLY A 497 48.43 27.67 38.22
C GLY A 497 49.26 28.68 37.41
N GLU A 498 49.09 30.01 37.69
CA GLU A 498 49.84 31.12 37.09
C GLU A 498 49.92 31.09 35.54
N GLY A 499 48.86 30.60 34.86
CA GLY A 499 48.82 30.55 33.40
C GLY A 499 49.65 29.47 32.79
N ARG A 500 50.08 28.49 33.56
CA ARG A 500 50.85 27.34 33.11
C ARG A 500 49.93 26.16 32.89
N PHE A 501 50.05 25.52 31.71
CA PHE A 501 49.29 24.33 31.32
C PHE A 501 50.27 23.22 30.94
N ARG A 502 50.17 22.13 31.67
CA ARG A 502 51.04 20.96 31.40
C ARG A 502 50.38 19.99 30.47
N ARG A 503 51.05 19.61 29.39
CA ARG A 503 50.67 18.50 28.56
C ARG A 503 50.81 17.19 29.39
N ARG A 504 49.74 16.36 29.36
CA ARG A 504 49.75 15.05 29.95
C ARG A 504 49.21 14.03 28.95
N ASP A 505 50.02 13.10 28.55
CA ASP A 505 49.63 12.02 27.65
C ASP A 505 48.67 11.10 28.35
N ILE A 506 47.61 10.68 27.68
CA ILE A 506 46.53 9.85 28.19
C ILE A 506 46.30 8.65 27.29
N GLN A 507 45.74 7.57 27.87
CA GLN A 507 45.20 6.45 27.11
C GLN A 507 43.70 6.55 27.12
N THR A 508 43.13 6.78 25.94
CA THR A 508 41.68 6.87 25.76
C THR A 508 41.05 5.49 25.62
N GLY A 509 39.80 5.37 25.98
CA GLY A 509 38.94 4.21 25.80
C GLY A 509 37.76 4.47 24.93
N ILE A 510 36.55 4.08 25.39
CA ILE A 510 35.31 4.27 24.68
C ILE A 510 34.92 5.75 24.67
N GLU A 511 34.20 6.14 23.62
CA GLU A 511 33.62 7.47 23.45
C GLU A 511 32.10 7.34 23.45
N GLY A 512 31.42 8.24 24.17
CA GLY A 512 29.96 8.23 24.23
C GLY A 512 29.39 9.47 24.90
N GLY A 513 28.29 9.99 24.40
CA GLY A 513 27.59 11.15 24.97
C GLY A 513 28.40 12.45 25.05
N GLY A 514 29.39 12.65 24.14
CA GLY A 514 30.26 13.83 24.13
C GLY A 514 31.44 13.75 25.11
N PHE A 515 31.65 12.57 25.74
CA PHE A 515 32.73 12.29 26.65
C PHE A 515 33.56 11.11 26.15
N ILE A 516 34.84 11.07 26.53
CA ILE A 516 35.77 10.00 26.23
C ILE A 516 36.34 9.42 27.51
N GLU A 517 36.37 8.10 27.60
CA GLU A 517 37.00 7.37 28.71
C GLU A 517 38.51 7.60 28.72
N VAL A 518 39.05 7.86 29.91
CA VAL A 518 40.48 7.90 30.15
C VAL A 518 40.89 6.68 31.00
N ARG A 519 41.55 5.71 30.36
CA ARG A 519 42.01 4.49 31.03
C ARG A 519 43.24 4.72 31.90
N ARG A 520 44.11 5.64 31.48
CA ARG A 520 45.35 6.01 32.19
C ARG A 520 45.72 7.45 31.93
N GLY A 521 46.31 8.10 32.92
CA GLY A 521 46.88 9.44 32.80
C GLY A 521 46.17 10.53 33.61
N LEU A 522 44.93 10.26 34.09
CA LEU A 522 44.17 11.21 34.92
C LEU A 522 43.54 10.52 36.11
N GLN A 523 43.25 11.32 37.14
CA GLN A 523 42.53 10.91 38.35
C GLN A 523 41.22 11.69 38.47
N VAL A 524 40.25 11.10 39.16
CA VAL A 524 38.97 11.77 39.46
C VAL A 524 39.22 12.99 40.32
N GLY A 525 38.61 14.11 39.99
CA GLY A 525 38.77 15.40 40.68
C GLY A 525 39.85 16.32 40.08
N GLU A 526 40.69 15.82 39.15
CA GLU A 526 41.62 16.69 38.42
C GLU A 526 40.87 17.64 37.45
N GLN A 527 41.46 18.81 37.16
CA GLN A 527 40.93 19.72 36.15
C GLN A 527 41.68 19.57 34.85
N VAL A 528 40.93 19.62 33.74
CA VAL A 528 41.48 19.59 32.36
C VAL A 528 40.91 20.75 31.56
N VAL A 529 41.66 21.22 30.59
CA VAL A 529 41.20 22.26 29.68
C VAL A 529 40.27 21.62 28.63
N SER A 530 39.03 22.02 28.62
CA SER A 530 38.01 21.54 27.69
C SER A 530 37.69 22.52 26.55
N ARG A 531 37.78 23.81 26.80
CA ARG A 531 37.68 24.87 25.77
C ARG A 531 39.01 25.57 25.60
N GLY A 532 39.35 25.94 24.37
CA GLY A 532 40.65 26.58 24.05
C GLY A 532 41.85 25.65 24.05
N ALA A 533 41.68 24.33 24.24
CA ALA A 533 42.75 23.33 24.22
C ALA A 533 43.52 23.33 22.89
N PHE A 534 42.88 23.68 21.79
CA PHE A 534 43.52 23.78 20.47
C PHE A 534 44.52 24.94 20.42
N VAL A 535 44.26 26.07 21.03
CA VAL A 535 45.17 27.21 21.12
C VAL A 535 46.44 26.81 21.88
N LEU A 536 46.26 26.09 23.02
CA LEU A 536 47.40 25.56 23.78
C LEU A 536 48.22 24.55 22.98
N LYS A 537 47.58 23.74 22.15
CA LYS A 537 48.26 22.81 21.25
C LYS A 537 49.10 23.58 20.19
N SER A 538 48.54 24.64 19.61
CA SER A 538 49.25 25.44 18.59
C SER A 538 50.47 26.12 19.19
N GLU A 539 50.36 26.69 20.40
CA GLU A 539 51.47 27.32 21.11
C GLU A 539 52.55 26.31 21.47
N LEU A 540 52.16 25.10 21.95
CA LEU A 540 53.06 24.00 22.24
C LEU A 540 53.91 23.61 21.02
N LEU A 541 53.29 23.59 19.84
CA LEU A 541 54.00 23.21 18.60
C LEU A 541 54.92 24.33 18.10
N LEU A 542 54.54 25.59 18.26
CA LEU A 542 55.40 26.74 17.95
C LEU A 542 56.62 26.79 18.87
N GLU A 543 56.45 26.62 20.20
CA GLU A 543 57.57 26.53 21.15
C GLU A 543 58.53 25.37 20.85
N ALA A 544 57.99 24.24 20.32
CA ALA A 544 58.79 23.08 19.92
C ALA A 544 59.60 23.30 18.63
N GLU A 545 59.13 24.16 17.71
CA GLU A 545 59.85 24.53 16.49
C GLU A 545 60.89 25.64 16.73
N GLU A 546 60.67 26.51 17.73
CA GLU A 546 61.60 27.59 18.09
C GLU A 546 62.82 27.11 18.92
N GLN A 547 62.80 25.88 19.46
CA GLN A 547 63.98 25.31 20.10
C GLN A 547 64.91 24.71 19.05
N PRO A 548 66.02 25.37 18.67
CA PRO A 548 66.97 24.81 17.72
C PRO A 548 67.63 23.61 18.37
N ALA A 549 67.77 22.53 17.60
CA ALA A 549 68.53 21.32 18.01
C ALA A 549 69.87 21.75 18.57
N ALA A 550 70.03 21.62 19.90
CA ALA A 550 71.28 21.96 20.57
C ALA A 550 72.39 21.05 20.05
N GLY A 551 73.31 21.66 19.33
CA GLY A 551 74.73 21.33 19.32
C GLY A 551 75.14 20.03 18.65
N ASP A 552 75.53 20.12 17.37
CA ASP A 552 76.63 19.33 16.89
C ASP A 552 77.92 20.10 17.17
N PRO A 553 78.87 19.57 17.93
CA PRO A 553 80.19 20.23 18.12
C PRO A 553 81.07 20.05 16.89
N GLU A 554 81.52 21.19 16.41
CA GLU A 554 82.86 21.38 15.86
C GLU A 554 83.22 20.60 14.61
N THR A 555 83.10 21.30 13.49
CA THR A 555 83.99 21.03 12.35
C THR A 555 84.94 22.22 12.21
N ALA A 556 86.18 22.06 12.71
CA ALA A 556 87.28 22.94 12.53
C ALA A 556 87.61 23.11 11.01
N PRO A 557 87.96 24.28 10.54
CA PRO A 557 88.28 24.52 9.12
C PRO A 557 89.65 23.86 8.73
N LYS A 558 89.60 22.95 7.76
CA LYS A 558 90.81 22.48 7.10
C LYS A 558 91.48 23.62 6.27
N PRO A 559 92.82 23.77 6.33
CA PRO A 559 93.53 24.73 5.53
C PRO A 559 93.51 24.30 4.05
N GLY A 560 93.32 25.30 3.18
CA GLY A 560 93.24 25.16 1.73
C GLY A 560 94.59 24.75 1.11
N PRO A 561 94.57 24.06 -0.03
CA PRO A 561 95.85 23.70 -0.73
C PRO A 561 96.38 24.90 -1.48
N GLU A 562 97.68 25.06 -1.26
CA GLU A 562 98.69 25.95 -1.86
C GLU A 562 98.74 25.78 -3.37
N THR A 563 98.64 26.88 -4.11
CA THR A 563 98.80 26.97 -5.56
C THR A 563 100.30 26.87 -5.96
N ALA A 564 100.64 25.83 -6.72
CA ALA A 564 101.92 25.75 -7.42
C ALA A 564 101.82 26.34 -8.81
N PRO A 565 102.90 27.04 -9.30
CA PRO A 565 102.86 27.77 -10.56
C PRO A 565 103.17 26.84 -11.75
N LYS A 566 102.57 27.16 -12.91
CA LYS A 566 102.96 26.57 -14.21
C LYS A 566 104.25 27.13 -14.75
N PRO A 567 105.07 26.31 -15.37
CA PRO A 567 106.08 26.78 -16.30
C PRO A 567 105.61 26.76 -17.76
N SER A 568 105.94 27.81 -18.44
CA SER A 568 106.08 28.08 -19.88
C SER A 568 105.42 27.23 -20.92
#